data_1214a79332f1bf92a9ec15bf16ed08ef
#
_entry.id   1214a79332f1bf92a9ec15bf16ed08ef
#
_cell.length_a   1.000
_cell.length_b   1.000
_cell.length_c   1.000
_cell.angle_alpha   90.00
_cell.angle_beta   90.00
_cell.angle_gamma   90.00
#
_symmetry.space_group_name_H-M   'P 1'
#
loop_
_entity.id
_entity.type
_entity.pdbx_description
1 polymer ?
#
loop_
_entity_poly.entity_id
_entity_poly.type
_entity_poly.pdbx_seq_one_letter_code
_entity_poly.pdbx_strand_id
1 'polypeptide(L)'
;MLKKPKEQRVEVLIDVQNLYYSARNLYGAKVNFDAILKKAISGRKFVRAFAYVVRTKTGEEKPFFEALTKLGIETRIRDLQEFYGGAKKADWDVGITVDAIRTSTNIDVVILCSGDGDFAPLVEYLKNQGKRVEVIAFGRTASSKIKEAADEFFDLEQSPRKFLFLK
;
A
#
# COMPACT_ATOMS: atom_id res chain seq x y z
N MET A 1 19.77 13.57 7.43
CA MET A 1 18.40 13.12 7.13
C MET A 1 17.40 13.96 7.90
N LEU A 2 16.50 14.59 7.20
CA LEU A 2 15.45 15.40 7.82
C LEU A 2 14.42 14.48 8.50
N LYS A 3 14.12 14.77 9.77
CA LYS A 3 13.05 14.08 10.48
C LYS A 3 11.71 14.54 9.94
N LYS A 4 10.76 13.63 9.79
CA LYS A 4 9.41 13.97 9.36
C LYS A 4 8.66 14.67 10.51
N PRO A 5 7.88 15.74 10.22
CA PRO A 5 7.16 16.46 11.27
C PRO A 5 6.17 15.58 12.01
N LYS A 6 6.33 15.47 13.33
CA LYS A 6 5.50 14.61 14.20
C LYS A 6 4.02 14.95 14.16
N GLU A 7 3.69 16.22 13.88
CA GLU A 7 2.32 16.70 13.89
C GLU A 7 1.54 16.35 12.62
N GLN A 8 2.21 15.87 11.58
CA GLN A 8 1.54 15.46 10.35
C GLN A 8 0.61 14.30 10.61
N ARG A 9 -0.63 14.44 10.17
CA ARG A 9 -1.65 13.39 10.22
C ARG A 9 -1.50 12.51 9.00
N VAL A 10 -1.28 11.20 9.21
CA VAL A 10 -0.97 10.28 8.13
C VAL A 10 -2.05 9.22 7.94
N GLU A 11 -2.31 8.90 6.69
CA GLU A 11 -3.18 7.80 6.27
C GLU A 11 -2.38 6.89 5.35
N VAL A 12 -2.52 5.58 5.54
CA VAL A 12 -1.76 4.57 4.80
C VAL A 12 -2.71 3.70 3.99
N LEU A 13 -2.46 3.61 2.69
CA LEU A 13 -3.25 2.80 1.76
C LEU A 13 -2.36 1.70 1.20
N ILE A 14 -2.68 0.44 1.50
CA ILE A 14 -1.80 -0.70 1.17
C ILE A 14 -2.44 -1.56 0.08
N ASP A 15 -1.84 -1.52 -1.10
CA ASP A 15 -2.18 -2.40 -2.22
C ASP A 15 -1.49 -3.74 -1.99
N VAL A 16 -2.18 -4.63 -1.27
CA VAL A 16 -1.59 -5.90 -0.82
C VAL A 16 -1.15 -6.76 -1.99
N GLN A 17 -1.94 -6.83 -3.05
CA GLN A 17 -1.58 -7.66 -4.21
C GLN A 17 -0.30 -7.20 -4.88
N ASN A 18 -0.16 -5.88 -5.09
CA ASN A 18 1.05 -5.35 -5.72
C ASN A 18 2.30 -5.73 -4.92
N LEU A 19 2.26 -5.51 -3.60
CA LEU A 19 3.39 -5.84 -2.73
C LEU A 19 3.63 -7.35 -2.64
N TYR A 20 2.56 -8.13 -2.54
CA TYR A 20 2.65 -9.58 -2.45
C TYR A 20 3.33 -10.18 -3.68
N TYR A 21 2.86 -9.82 -4.87
CA TYR A 21 3.44 -10.36 -6.11
C TYR A 21 4.87 -9.89 -6.34
N SER A 22 5.17 -8.65 -6.02
CA SER A 22 6.54 -8.13 -6.14
C SER A 22 7.50 -8.87 -5.20
N ALA A 23 7.11 -9.07 -3.95
CA ALA A 23 7.92 -9.79 -2.97
C ALA A 23 8.15 -11.24 -3.39
N ARG A 24 7.10 -11.88 -3.86
CA ARG A 24 7.17 -13.27 -4.34
C ARG A 24 8.09 -13.40 -5.54
N ASN A 25 7.94 -12.51 -6.51
CA ASN A 25 8.70 -12.59 -7.77
C ASN A 25 10.18 -12.22 -7.57
N LEU A 26 10.45 -11.23 -6.73
CA LEU A 26 11.82 -10.75 -6.51
C LEU A 26 12.60 -11.56 -5.49
N TYR A 27 11.93 -12.07 -4.45
CA TYR A 27 12.59 -12.67 -3.29
C TYR A 27 12.04 -14.04 -2.89
N GLY A 28 10.93 -14.49 -3.46
CA GLY A 28 10.27 -15.71 -3.01
C GLY A 28 9.84 -15.62 -1.54
N ALA A 29 9.53 -14.44 -1.04
CA ALA A 29 9.30 -14.18 0.37
C ALA A 29 7.95 -13.51 0.61
N LYS A 30 7.50 -13.57 1.87
CA LYS A 30 6.29 -12.87 2.33
C LYS A 30 6.64 -11.50 2.88
N VAL A 31 5.70 -10.57 2.74
CA VAL A 31 5.86 -9.18 3.18
C VAL A 31 5.59 -9.05 4.68
N ASN A 32 6.42 -8.27 5.36
CA ASN A 32 6.22 -7.89 6.75
C ASN A 32 5.43 -6.57 6.79
N PHE A 33 4.11 -6.66 6.85
CA PHE A 33 3.24 -5.47 6.82
C PHE A 33 3.36 -4.61 8.08
N ASP A 34 3.70 -5.19 9.22
CA ASP A 34 3.95 -4.42 10.43
C ASP A 34 5.13 -3.47 10.24
N ALA A 35 6.22 -3.96 9.67
CA ALA A 35 7.39 -3.13 9.38
C ALA A 35 7.06 -2.02 8.36
N ILE A 36 6.27 -2.33 7.34
CA ILE A 36 5.85 -1.34 6.35
C ILE A 36 4.98 -0.26 7.01
N LEU A 37 4.02 -0.65 7.84
CA LEU A 37 3.16 0.29 8.55
C LEU A 37 3.98 1.23 9.43
N LYS A 38 4.92 0.70 10.20
CA LYS A 38 5.80 1.49 11.06
C LYS A 38 6.64 2.47 10.25
N LYS A 39 7.16 2.03 9.11
CA LYS A 39 7.92 2.90 8.21
C LYS A 39 7.03 4.02 7.65
N ALA A 40 5.83 3.70 7.25
CA ALA A 40 4.88 4.68 6.73
C ALA A 40 4.55 5.74 7.78
N ILE A 41 4.28 5.34 9.00
CA ILE A 41 3.92 6.25 10.10
C ILE A 41 5.11 7.14 10.47
N SER A 42 6.31 6.57 10.60
CA SER A 42 7.55 7.30 10.89
C SER A 42 7.41 8.27 12.08
N GLY A 43 6.76 7.85 13.16
CA GLY A 43 6.58 8.64 14.37
C GLY A 43 5.59 9.80 14.27
N ARG A 44 4.84 9.88 13.19
CA ARG A 44 3.81 10.92 12.97
C ARG A 44 2.47 10.50 13.56
N LYS A 45 1.45 11.36 13.44
CA LYS A 45 0.10 11.06 13.93
C LYS A 45 -0.60 10.09 12.99
N PHE A 46 -0.74 8.86 13.44
CA PHE A 46 -1.44 7.83 12.68
C PHE A 46 -2.96 8.02 12.81
N VAL A 47 -3.64 8.25 11.67
CA VAL A 47 -5.09 8.40 11.65
C VAL A 47 -5.76 7.08 11.31
N ARG A 48 -5.42 6.50 10.16
CA ARG A 48 -5.97 5.19 9.76
C ARG A 48 -5.12 4.56 8.66
N ALA A 49 -5.27 3.26 8.52
CA ALA A 49 -4.66 2.50 7.44
C ALA A 49 -5.66 1.52 6.85
N PHE A 50 -5.61 1.36 5.53
CA PHE A 50 -6.42 0.38 4.80
C PHE A 50 -5.51 -0.61 4.09
N ALA A 51 -5.87 -1.89 4.17
CA ALA A 51 -5.29 -2.93 3.33
C ALA A 51 -6.35 -3.46 2.38
N TYR A 52 -6.05 -3.41 1.11
CA TYR A 52 -6.95 -3.83 0.04
C TYR A 52 -6.59 -5.24 -0.35
N VAL A 53 -7.46 -6.17 -0.02
CA VAL A 53 -7.18 -7.60 -0.12
C VAL A 53 -8.22 -8.32 -0.96
N VAL A 54 -7.82 -9.49 -1.48
CA VAL A 54 -8.68 -10.34 -2.30
C VAL A 54 -8.86 -11.66 -1.58
N ARG A 55 -10.11 -12.10 -1.48
CA ARG A 55 -10.48 -13.36 -0.86
C ARG A 55 -10.77 -14.39 -1.95
N THR A 56 -10.12 -15.54 -1.85
CA THR A 56 -10.41 -16.69 -2.71
C THR A 56 -11.56 -17.50 -2.13
N LYS A 57 -12.10 -18.44 -2.91
CA LYS A 57 -13.20 -19.30 -2.47
C LYS A 57 -12.81 -20.21 -1.31
N THR A 58 -11.52 -20.53 -1.17
CA THR A 58 -11.00 -21.40 -0.11
C THR A 58 -11.00 -20.74 1.26
N GLY A 59 -10.95 -19.41 1.31
CA GLY A 59 -10.89 -18.66 2.58
C GLY A 59 -9.56 -18.84 3.33
N GLU A 60 -8.52 -19.30 2.66
CA GLU A 60 -7.20 -19.55 3.27
C GLU A 60 -6.57 -18.28 3.84
N GLU A 61 -6.98 -17.11 3.36
CA GLU A 61 -6.43 -15.81 3.74
C GLU A 61 -6.94 -15.29 5.08
N LYS A 62 -7.92 -15.96 5.70
CA LYS A 62 -8.55 -15.47 6.94
C LYS A 62 -7.56 -15.15 8.06
N PRO A 63 -6.57 -16.02 8.37
CA PRO A 63 -5.58 -15.69 9.41
C PRO A 63 -4.75 -14.45 9.06
N PHE A 64 -4.45 -14.25 7.80
CA PHE A 64 -3.72 -13.08 7.32
C PHE A 64 -4.56 -11.81 7.53
N PHE A 65 -5.85 -11.83 7.18
CA PHE A 65 -6.73 -10.70 7.38
C PHE A 65 -6.88 -10.35 8.87
N GLU A 66 -6.97 -11.37 9.73
CA GLU A 66 -7.02 -11.17 11.17
C GLU A 66 -5.72 -10.55 11.70
N ALA A 67 -4.57 -10.95 11.16
CA ALA A 67 -3.28 -10.37 11.53
C ALA A 67 -3.20 -8.89 11.16
N LEU A 68 -3.69 -8.51 9.98
CA LEU A 68 -3.75 -7.10 9.57
C LEU A 68 -4.62 -6.28 10.51
N THR A 69 -5.78 -6.82 10.89
CA THR A 69 -6.70 -6.15 11.81
C THR A 69 -6.06 -5.91 13.18
N LYS A 70 -5.28 -6.88 13.68
CA LYS A 70 -4.56 -6.73 14.95
C LYS A 70 -3.51 -5.63 14.92
N LEU A 71 -2.98 -5.31 13.75
CA LEU A 71 -2.03 -4.21 13.58
C LEU A 71 -2.71 -2.83 13.55
N GLY A 72 -4.04 -2.79 13.58
CA GLY A 72 -4.80 -1.55 13.46
C GLY A 72 -5.08 -1.15 12.01
N ILE A 73 -4.97 -2.09 11.09
CA ILE A 73 -5.24 -1.88 9.67
C ILE A 73 -6.67 -2.33 9.34
N GLU A 74 -7.43 -1.44 8.72
CA GLU A 74 -8.78 -1.79 8.24
C GLU A 74 -8.67 -2.57 6.93
N THR A 75 -9.29 -3.75 6.87
CA THR A 75 -9.26 -4.56 5.64
C THR A 75 -10.45 -4.25 4.76
N ARG A 76 -10.18 -3.98 3.49
CA ARG A 76 -11.18 -3.89 2.43
C ARG A 76 -11.08 -5.18 1.63
N ILE A 77 -12.12 -6.00 1.65
CA ILE A 77 -12.09 -7.33 1.06
C ILE A 77 -12.93 -7.36 -0.21
N ARG A 78 -12.38 -7.93 -1.25
CA ARG A 78 -13.09 -8.19 -2.50
C ARG A 78 -12.93 -9.67 -2.83
N ASP A 79 -14.00 -10.30 -3.30
CA ASP A 79 -13.93 -11.69 -3.75
C ASP A 79 -13.26 -11.76 -5.13
N LEU A 80 -12.44 -12.79 -5.31
CA LEU A 80 -11.80 -13.04 -6.59
C LEU A 80 -12.89 -13.37 -7.62
N GLN A 81 -12.91 -12.61 -8.73
CA GLN A 81 -13.84 -12.83 -9.81
C GLN A 81 -13.20 -13.71 -10.89
N GLU A 82 -13.92 -14.77 -11.26
CA GLU A 82 -13.53 -15.63 -12.37
C GLU A 82 -14.46 -15.36 -13.55
N PHE A 83 -13.87 -15.07 -14.69
CA PHE A 83 -14.62 -14.82 -15.92
C PHE A 83 -14.68 -16.05 -16.77
N TYR A 84 -15.65 -16.07 -17.69
CA TYR A 84 -15.78 -17.13 -18.68
C TYR A 84 -14.46 -17.31 -19.44
N GLY A 85 -13.98 -18.57 -19.53
CA GLY A 85 -12.68 -18.85 -20.13
C GLY A 85 -11.51 -18.88 -19.16
N GLY A 86 -11.76 -18.77 -17.84
CA GLY A 86 -10.75 -18.89 -16.80
C GLY A 86 -10.00 -17.60 -16.47
N ALA A 87 -10.37 -16.48 -17.08
CA ALA A 87 -9.76 -15.19 -16.72
C ALA A 87 -10.17 -14.80 -15.30
N LYS A 88 -9.21 -14.27 -14.53
CA LYS A 88 -9.44 -13.81 -13.16
C LYS A 88 -9.13 -12.33 -13.07
N LYS A 89 -10.01 -11.58 -12.41
CA LYS A 89 -9.79 -10.18 -12.16
C LYS A 89 -10.01 -9.87 -10.68
N ALA A 90 -9.04 -9.22 -10.07
CA ALA A 90 -9.13 -8.82 -8.69
C ALA A 90 -8.13 -7.68 -8.44
N ASP A 91 -8.42 -6.50 -8.98
CA ASP A 91 -7.64 -5.33 -8.64
C ASP A 91 -8.48 -4.34 -7.82
N TRP A 92 -7.79 -3.47 -7.11
CA TRP A 92 -8.40 -2.49 -6.24
C TRP A 92 -8.14 -1.06 -6.71
N ASP A 93 -7.67 -0.86 -7.95
CA ASP A 93 -7.22 0.45 -8.42
C ASP A 93 -8.30 1.53 -8.25
N VAL A 94 -9.53 1.24 -8.66
CA VAL A 94 -10.64 2.18 -8.51
C VAL A 94 -11.01 2.35 -7.03
N GLY A 95 -11.07 1.25 -6.28
CA GLY A 95 -11.42 1.29 -4.86
C GLY A 95 -10.43 2.08 -4.03
N ILE A 96 -9.14 1.87 -4.24
CA ILE A 96 -8.07 2.62 -3.57
C ILE A 96 -8.18 4.11 -3.92
N THR A 97 -8.39 4.42 -5.19
CA THR A 97 -8.52 5.80 -5.67
C THR A 97 -9.70 6.51 -5.01
N VAL A 98 -10.86 5.87 -4.99
CA VAL A 98 -12.07 6.44 -4.38
C VAL A 98 -11.88 6.64 -2.88
N ASP A 99 -11.33 5.64 -2.17
CA ASP A 99 -11.07 5.75 -0.73
C ASP A 99 -10.09 6.88 -0.43
N ALA A 100 -9.00 6.97 -1.19
CA ALA A 100 -8.00 8.03 -1.00
C ALA A 100 -8.62 9.42 -1.07
N ILE A 101 -9.51 9.63 -2.05
CA ILE A 101 -10.18 10.93 -2.21
C ILE A 101 -11.16 11.17 -1.08
N ARG A 102 -11.95 10.15 -0.70
CA ARG A 102 -12.99 10.29 0.31
C ARG A 102 -12.45 10.48 1.72
N THR A 103 -11.37 9.80 2.07
CA THR A 103 -10.91 9.72 3.46
C THR A 103 -9.80 10.67 3.80
N SER A 104 -9.22 11.37 2.82
CA SER A 104 -8.03 12.21 3.03
C SER A 104 -8.33 13.66 3.42
N THR A 105 -9.58 14.05 3.61
CA THR A 105 -9.96 15.45 3.87
C THR A 105 -9.17 16.09 5.00
N ASN A 106 -9.02 15.38 6.12
CA ASN A 106 -8.29 15.88 7.30
C ASN A 106 -6.91 15.24 7.44
N ILE A 107 -6.32 14.81 6.33
CA ILE A 107 -5.02 14.14 6.29
C ILE A 107 -4.00 15.08 5.68
N ASP A 108 -2.81 15.13 6.27
CA ASP A 108 -1.70 15.93 5.76
C ASP A 108 -0.84 15.13 4.78
N VAL A 109 -0.64 13.85 5.06
CA VAL A 109 0.21 12.96 4.26
C VAL A 109 -0.53 11.67 3.94
N VAL A 110 -0.63 11.35 2.66
CA VAL A 110 -1.14 10.07 2.19
C VAL A 110 0.05 9.21 1.80
N ILE A 111 0.16 8.04 2.40
CA ILE A 111 1.20 7.07 2.06
C ILE A 111 0.55 5.94 1.26
N LEU A 112 0.93 5.83 0.00
CA LEU A 112 0.45 4.79 -0.91
C LEU A 112 1.51 3.70 -1.02
N CYS A 113 1.15 2.49 -0.60
CA CYS A 113 2.05 1.33 -0.68
C CYS A 113 1.70 0.51 -1.92
N SER A 114 2.19 0.95 -3.06
CA SER A 114 2.03 0.30 -4.35
C SER A 114 3.03 0.86 -5.35
N GLY A 115 3.53 -0.02 -6.22
CA GLY A 115 4.38 0.40 -7.35
C GLY A 115 3.62 0.58 -8.66
N ASP A 116 2.30 0.47 -8.64
CA ASP A 116 1.48 0.54 -9.84
C ASP A 116 1.41 1.97 -10.40
N GLY A 117 1.92 2.15 -11.62
CA GLY A 117 1.94 3.46 -12.29
C GLY A 117 0.56 4.02 -12.60
N ASP A 118 -0.48 3.18 -12.59
CA ASP A 118 -1.86 3.63 -12.81
C ASP A 118 -2.35 4.56 -11.71
N PHE A 119 -1.67 4.58 -10.54
CA PHE A 119 -1.97 5.51 -9.46
C PHE A 119 -1.32 6.89 -9.63
N ALA A 120 -0.51 7.11 -10.65
CA ALA A 120 0.12 8.42 -10.84
C ALA A 120 -0.90 9.56 -10.91
N PRO A 121 -2.04 9.44 -11.62
CA PRO A 121 -3.06 10.49 -11.60
C PRO A 121 -3.64 10.76 -10.22
N LEU A 122 -3.82 9.72 -9.39
CA LEU A 122 -4.28 9.90 -8.02
C LEU A 122 -3.27 10.70 -7.20
N VAL A 123 -1.98 10.35 -7.33
CA VAL A 123 -0.91 11.05 -6.61
C VAL A 123 -0.92 12.53 -6.99
N GLU A 124 -0.99 12.84 -8.26
CA GLU A 124 -1.05 14.21 -8.75
C GLU A 124 -2.28 14.96 -8.23
N TYR A 125 -3.44 14.30 -8.23
CA TYR A 125 -4.66 14.88 -7.68
C TYR A 125 -4.50 15.27 -6.22
N LEU A 126 -4.00 14.34 -5.39
CA LEU A 126 -3.82 14.57 -3.96
C LEU A 126 -2.82 15.71 -3.70
N LYS A 127 -1.73 15.76 -4.45
CA LYS A 127 -0.75 16.84 -4.34
C LYS A 127 -1.39 18.19 -4.68
N ASN A 128 -2.23 18.24 -5.71
CA ASN A 128 -2.96 19.46 -6.08
C ASN A 128 -3.97 19.87 -5.02
N GLN A 129 -4.42 18.96 -4.16
CA GLN A 129 -5.27 19.26 -3.01
C GLN A 129 -4.47 19.70 -1.78
N GLY A 130 -3.17 19.91 -1.92
CA GLY A 130 -2.31 20.33 -0.82
C GLY A 130 -1.81 19.20 0.06
N LYS A 131 -2.00 17.94 -0.33
CA LYS A 131 -1.48 16.81 0.43
C LYS A 131 -0.05 16.49 0.02
N ARG A 132 0.73 16.00 0.98
CA ARG A 132 1.99 15.35 0.67
C ARG A 132 1.70 13.88 0.36
N VAL A 133 2.30 13.34 -0.69
CA VAL A 133 2.10 11.93 -1.05
C VAL A 133 3.45 11.22 -1.05
N GLU A 134 3.54 10.18 -0.24
CA GLU A 134 4.70 9.30 -0.16
C GLU A 134 4.31 7.95 -0.72
N VAL A 135 5.23 7.32 -1.47
CA VAL A 135 5.00 6.00 -2.05
C VAL A 135 6.02 5.03 -1.49
N ILE A 136 5.55 3.84 -1.12
CA ILE A 136 6.40 2.75 -0.62
C ILE A 136 6.18 1.55 -1.53
N ALA A 137 7.25 1.02 -2.13
CA ALA A 137 7.17 -0.16 -2.98
C ALA A 137 8.56 -0.75 -3.21
N PHE A 138 8.61 -1.84 -3.97
CA PHE A 138 9.86 -2.46 -4.39
C PHE A 138 10.38 -1.73 -5.64
N GLY A 139 11.59 -1.18 -5.57
CA GLY A 139 12.12 -0.30 -6.62
C GLY A 139 12.18 -0.92 -8.00
N ARG A 140 12.56 -2.21 -8.09
CA ARG A 140 12.68 -2.88 -9.40
C ARG A 140 11.36 -3.12 -10.11
N THR A 141 10.25 -3.23 -9.36
CA THR A 141 8.92 -3.46 -9.95
C THR A 141 8.04 -2.22 -9.95
N ALA A 142 8.47 -1.15 -9.30
CA ALA A 142 7.71 0.09 -9.29
C ALA A 142 7.86 0.84 -10.61
N SER A 143 6.75 1.38 -11.11
CA SER A 143 6.74 2.19 -12.33
C SER A 143 7.53 3.48 -12.14
N SER A 144 8.23 3.92 -13.19
CA SER A 144 8.87 5.23 -13.18
C SER A 144 7.87 6.36 -12.98
N LYS A 145 6.66 6.21 -13.50
CA LYS A 145 5.59 7.21 -13.36
C LYS A 145 5.23 7.46 -11.90
N ILE A 146 5.10 6.39 -11.10
CA ILE A 146 4.72 6.54 -9.69
C ILE A 146 5.88 7.13 -8.89
N LYS A 147 7.11 6.75 -9.20
CA LYS A 147 8.30 7.29 -8.56
C LYS A 147 8.43 8.81 -8.79
N GLU A 148 8.19 9.25 -10.02
CA GLU A 148 8.29 10.66 -10.38
C GLU A 148 7.15 11.50 -9.81
N ALA A 149 5.94 10.94 -9.74
CA ALA A 149 4.77 11.67 -9.25
C ALA A 149 4.82 11.93 -7.75
N ALA A 150 5.35 11.01 -6.96
CA ALA A 150 5.38 11.09 -5.50
C ALA A 150 6.29 12.19 -5.00
N ASP A 151 5.95 12.79 -3.85
CA ASP A 151 6.86 13.69 -3.14
C ASP A 151 8.08 12.95 -2.60
N GLU A 152 7.88 11.69 -2.19
CA GLU A 152 8.95 10.81 -1.73
C GLU A 152 8.64 9.38 -2.17
N PHE A 153 9.65 8.69 -2.64
CA PHE A 153 9.57 7.26 -2.93
C PHE A 153 10.53 6.50 -2.03
N PHE A 154 10.00 5.58 -1.23
CA PHE A 154 10.79 4.71 -0.39
C PHE A 154 10.87 3.32 -1.02
N ASP A 155 12.10 2.87 -1.28
CA ASP A 155 12.37 1.57 -1.88
C ASP A 155 12.55 0.52 -0.79
N LEU A 156 11.62 -0.44 -0.70
CA LEU A 156 11.69 -1.53 0.27
C LEU A 156 12.94 -2.39 0.09
N GLU A 157 13.52 -2.38 -1.09
CA GLU A 157 14.74 -3.15 -1.39
C GLU A 157 15.99 -2.59 -0.74
N GLN A 158 15.91 -1.41 -0.12
CA GLN A 158 17.03 -0.87 0.67
C GLN A 158 17.28 -1.70 1.93
N SER A 159 16.26 -2.36 2.48
CA SER A 159 16.37 -3.19 3.68
C SER A 159 15.47 -4.42 3.57
N PRO A 160 15.77 -5.37 2.67
CA PRO A 160 14.89 -6.52 2.46
C PRO A 160 14.62 -7.33 3.72
N ARG A 161 15.63 -7.48 4.59
CA ARG A 161 15.47 -8.25 5.84
C ARG A 161 14.47 -7.63 6.80
N LYS A 162 14.28 -6.33 6.74
CA LYS A 162 13.33 -5.62 7.61
C LYS A 162 11.89 -5.77 7.11
N PHE A 163 11.69 -5.73 5.81
CA PHE A 163 10.36 -5.67 5.20
C PHE A 163 9.84 -7.00 4.66
N LEU A 164 10.67 -8.04 4.69
CA LEU A 164 10.33 -9.37 4.21
C LEU A 164 10.66 -10.42 5.27
N PHE A 165 9.89 -11.51 5.26
CA PHE A 165 10.22 -12.70 6.04
C PHE A 165 11.13 -13.60 5.20
N LEU A 166 12.42 -13.36 5.25
CA LEU A 166 13.42 -14.13 4.52
C LEU A 166 13.83 -15.38 5.32
N LYS A 167 14.04 -16.47 4.58
CA LYS A 167 14.55 -17.72 5.18
C LYS A 167 16.08 -17.66 5.34
#